data_bcb6deb35b3c47431f41b5b210903e7c
#
_entry.id   bcb6deb35b3c47431f41b5b210903e7c
#
_cell.length_a   1.000
_cell.length_b   1.000
_cell.length_c   1.000
_cell.angle_alpha   90.00
_cell.angle_beta   90.00
_cell.angle_gamma   90.00
#
_symmetry.space_group_name_H-M   'P 1'
#
loop_
_entity.id
_entity.type
_entity.pdbx_description
1 polymer ?
#
loop_
_entity_poly.entity_id
_entity_poly.type
_entity_poly.pdbx_seq_one_letter_code
_entity_poly.pdbx_strand_id
1 'polypeptide(L)'
;MIKKFKLPKNWRTQLIIEEYRYSRKELEYRLKLKDKDIGYLSVLKKGKYFFVKVVSVIPEMRGKGCGSMLYEHAINQLGRLSTNYHAASSLAQRVWIRLIKKYEHTDEFFTGILTVYKKKD
;
A
#
# COMPACT_ATOMS: atom_id res chain seq x y z
N MET A 1 -22.86 24.98 0.65
CA MET A 1 -22.09 24.96 -0.59
C MET A 1 -20.98 23.92 -0.48
N ILE A 2 -20.92 22.96 -1.39
CA ILE A 2 -19.90 21.91 -1.39
C ILE A 2 -18.66 22.43 -2.08
N LYS A 3 -17.55 22.52 -1.35
CA LYS A 3 -16.27 22.87 -1.95
C LYS A 3 -15.75 21.70 -2.76
N LYS A 4 -15.48 21.90 -4.03
CA LYS A 4 -14.83 20.90 -4.85
C LYS A 4 -13.38 20.75 -4.40
N PHE A 5 -12.91 19.51 -4.30
CA PHE A 5 -11.51 19.22 -4.04
C PHE A 5 -10.67 19.66 -5.24
N LYS A 6 -9.75 20.59 -5.01
CA LYS A 6 -8.83 21.05 -6.05
C LYS A 6 -7.45 20.45 -5.83
N LEU A 7 -6.96 19.76 -6.84
CA LEU A 7 -5.64 19.14 -6.80
C LEU A 7 -4.59 20.15 -7.30
N PRO A 8 -3.57 20.48 -6.47
CA PRO A 8 -2.48 21.33 -6.93
C PRO A 8 -1.69 20.69 -8.07
N LYS A 9 -1.11 21.52 -8.97
CA LYS A 9 -0.33 21.01 -10.10
C LYS A 9 0.83 20.10 -9.67
N ASN A 10 1.49 20.46 -8.57
CA ASN A 10 2.65 19.73 -8.06
C ASN A 10 2.30 18.85 -6.84
N TRP A 11 1.11 18.29 -6.84
CA TRP A 11 0.59 17.54 -5.70
C TRP A 11 1.50 16.36 -5.30
N ARG A 12 2.15 15.70 -6.27
CA ARG A 12 3.03 14.57 -5.97
C ARG A 12 4.19 14.94 -5.07
N THR A 13 4.74 16.14 -5.22
CA THR A 13 5.86 16.61 -4.39
C THR A 13 5.42 17.05 -3.00
N GLN A 14 4.11 17.22 -2.80
CA GLN A 14 3.54 17.64 -1.52
C GLN A 14 3.00 16.47 -0.70
N LEU A 15 3.09 15.25 -1.22
CA LEU A 15 2.61 14.07 -0.52
C LEU A 15 3.53 13.70 0.63
N ILE A 16 2.91 13.33 1.75
CA ILE A 16 3.61 12.82 2.94
C ILE A 16 2.97 11.49 3.31
N ILE A 17 3.80 10.51 3.68
CA ILE A 17 3.31 9.25 4.22
C ILE A 17 3.71 9.19 5.69
N GLU A 18 2.72 9.06 6.57
CA GLU A 18 2.93 8.93 8.02
C GLU A 18 2.65 7.50 8.45
N GLU A 19 3.46 7.00 9.39
CA GLU A 19 3.29 5.67 9.97
C GLU A 19 2.60 5.79 11.32
N TYR A 20 1.58 4.96 11.54
CA TYR A 20 0.85 4.83 12.81
C TYR A 20 0.95 3.39 13.28
N ARG A 21 1.50 3.16 14.46
CA ARG A 21 1.60 1.84 15.05
C ARG A 21 0.56 1.69 16.15
N TYR A 22 -0.36 0.74 15.96
CA TYR A 22 -1.43 0.47 16.92
C TYR A 22 -1.03 -0.62 17.94
N SER A 23 -0.14 -1.53 17.54
CA SER A 23 0.37 -2.60 18.38
C SER A 23 1.63 -3.17 17.73
N ARG A 24 2.21 -4.23 18.33
CA ARG A 24 3.33 -4.95 17.73
C ARG A 24 2.96 -5.62 16.41
N LYS A 25 1.67 -5.88 16.18
CA LYS A 25 1.17 -6.63 15.02
C LYS A 25 0.45 -5.76 14.00
N GLU A 26 0.04 -4.55 14.34
CA GLU A 26 -0.75 -3.70 13.46
C GLU A 26 -0.12 -2.34 13.26
N LEU A 27 0.02 -1.95 12.00
CA LEU A 27 0.47 -0.62 11.65
C LEU A 27 -0.28 -0.12 10.42
N GLU A 28 -0.23 1.18 10.20
CA GLU A 28 -0.92 1.82 9.10
C GLU A 28 -0.03 2.91 8.51
N TYR A 29 0.02 2.98 7.20
CA TYR A 29 0.63 4.08 6.47
C TYR A 29 -0.47 4.97 5.92
N ARG A 30 -0.44 6.25 6.27
CA ARG A 30 -1.40 7.24 5.78
C ARG A 30 -0.74 8.16 4.78
N LEU A 31 -1.37 8.30 3.63
CA LEU A 31 -0.92 9.22 2.59
C LEU A 31 -1.69 10.52 2.76
N LYS A 32 -0.95 11.62 2.94
CA LYS A 32 -1.54 12.94 3.17
C LYS A 32 -1.10 13.93 2.11
N LEU A 33 -2.02 14.77 1.72
CA LEU A 33 -1.75 15.96 0.90
C LEU A 33 -2.10 17.17 1.74
N LYS A 34 -1.07 17.90 2.22
CA LYS A 34 -1.22 18.91 3.26
C LYS A 34 -1.85 18.26 4.49
N ASP A 35 -2.96 18.80 5.01
CA ASP A 35 -3.62 18.26 6.20
C ASP A 35 -4.72 17.25 5.88
N LYS A 36 -4.91 16.91 4.58
CA LYS A 36 -5.97 16.01 4.16
C LYS A 36 -5.46 14.58 3.99
N ASP A 37 -6.12 13.62 4.64
CA ASP A 37 -5.88 12.20 4.42
C ASP A 37 -6.46 11.81 3.06
N ILE A 38 -5.63 11.29 2.15
CA ILE A 38 -6.07 10.87 0.82
C ILE A 38 -6.04 9.37 0.61
N GLY A 39 -5.39 8.64 1.51
CA GLY A 39 -5.39 7.19 1.43
C GLY A 39 -4.66 6.57 2.61
N TYR A 40 -4.84 5.27 2.78
CA TYR A 40 -4.11 4.53 3.79
C TYR A 40 -3.94 3.07 3.37
N LEU A 41 -2.93 2.44 3.97
CA LEU A 41 -2.67 1.02 3.83
C LEU A 41 -2.38 0.48 5.23
N SER A 42 -3.18 -0.49 5.68
CA SER A 42 -2.95 -1.13 6.97
C SER A 42 -2.34 -2.51 6.80
N VAL A 43 -1.44 -2.84 7.72
CA VAL A 43 -0.63 -4.04 7.70
C VAL A 43 -0.80 -4.79 8.99
N LEU A 44 -0.94 -6.11 8.88
CA LEU A 44 -1.00 -7.03 10.00
C LEU A 44 0.21 -7.97 9.95
N LYS A 45 1.02 -7.96 11.00
CA LYS A 45 2.15 -8.88 11.11
C LYS A 45 1.69 -10.22 11.65
N LYS A 46 2.01 -11.30 10.90
CA LYS A 46 1.77 -12.69 11.34
C LYS A 46 3.04 -13.49 11.07
N GLY A 47 3.76 -13.85 12.14
CA GLY A 47 5.03 -14.56 12.03
C GLY A 47 6.02 -13.76 11.19
N LYS A 48 6.51 -14.37 10.11
CA LYS A 48 7.44 -13.72 9.18
C LYS A 48 6.78 -12.84 8.14
N TYR A 49 5.44 -12.81 8.11
CA TYR A 49 4.69 -12.10 7.07
C TYR A 49 4.21 -10.74 7.55
N PHE A 50 4.18 -9.80 6.62
CA PHE A 50 3.50 -8.51 6.78
C PHE A 50 2.36 -8.48 5.78
N PHE A 51 1.16 -8.84 6.21
CA PHE A 51 -0.01 -8.91 5.33
C PHE A 51 -0.66 -7.54 5.16
N VAL A 52 -1.00 -7.20 3.94
CA VAL A 52 -1.88 -6.06 3.68
C VAL A 52 -3.29 -6.44 4.14
N LYS A 53 -3.82 -5.69 5.10
CA LYS A 53 -5.16 -5.88 5.63
C LYS A 53 -6.19 -5.09 4.83
N VAL A 54 -5.94 -3.80 4.64
CA VAL A 54 -6.82 -2.88 3.91
C VAL A 54 -5.97 -1.85 3.21
N VAL A 55 -6.37 -1.49 2.00
CA VAL A 55 -5.87 -0.30 1.31
C VAL A 55 -7.07 0.49 0.79
N SER A 56 -7.04 1.80 0.98
CA SER A 56 -8.12 2.68 0.55
C SER A 56 -7.56 4.00 0.06
N VAL A 57 -8.15 4.54 -0.98
CA VAL A 57 -7.83 5.85 -1.55
C VAL A 57 -9.14 6.57 -1.79
N ILE A 58 -9.22 7.85 -1.42
CA ILE A 58 -10.43 8.64 -1.64
C ILE A 58 -10.77 8.69 -3.14
N PRO A 59 -12.08 8.76 -3.51
CA PRO A 59 -12.47 8.70 -4.92
C PRO A 59 -11.78 9.70 -5.82
N GLU A 60 -11.57 10.93 -5.35
CA GLU A 60 -10.94 12.02 -6.10
C GLU A 60 -9.48 11.74 -6.48
N MET A 61 -8.82 10.82 -5.76
CA MET A 61 -7.41 10.50 -5.97
C MET A 61 -7.20 9.13 -6.59
N ARG A 62 -8.27 8.42 -6.91
CA ARG A 62 -8.18 7.10 -7.56
C ARG A 62 -7.65 7.23 -8.99
N GLY A 63 -6.94 6.21 -9.44
CA GLY A 63 -6.35 6.19 -10.77
C GLY A 63 -5.11 7.06 -10.95
N LYS A 64 -4.56 7.61 -9.86
CA LYS A 64 -3.39 8.51 -9.88
C LYS A 64 -2.12 7.88 -9.31
N GLY A 65 -2.16 6.58 -9.00
CA GLY A 65 -1.00 5.86 -8.47
C GLY A 65 -0.81 5.94 -6.96
N CYS A 66 -1.78 6.49 -6.22
CA CYS A 66 -1.66 6.64 -4.76
C CYS A 66 -1.61 5.29 -4.04
N GLY A 67 -2.41 4.32 -4.47
CA GLY A 67 -2.37 2.98 -3.91
C GLY A 67 -1.00 2.33 -4.11
N SER A 68 -0.44 2.43 -5.31
CA SER A 68 0.89 1.90 -5.61
C SER A 68 1.98 2.57 -4.77
N MET A 69 1.88 3.87 -4.52
CA MET A 69 2.81 4.58 -3.64
C MET A 69 2.79 4.01 -2.23
N LEU A 70 1.61 3.71 -1.70
CA LEU A 70 1.44 3.14 -0.37
C LEU A 70 2.05 1.72 -0.30
N TYR A 71 1.77 0.87 -1.29
CA TYR A 71 2.34 -0.47 -1.36
C TYR A 71 3.87 -0.42 -1.42
N GLU A 72 4.42 0.41 -2.29
CA GLU A 72 5.88 0.50 -2.45
C GLU A 72 6.55 1.09 -1.22
N HIS A 73 5.91 2.06 -0.57
CA HIS A 73 6.41 2.60 0.70
C HIS A 73 6.48 1.50 1.78
N ALA A 74 5.42 0.71 1.91
CA ALA A 74 5.37 -0.39 2.86
C ALA A 74 6.46 -1.44 2.58
N ILE A 75 6.65 -1.81 1.32
CA ILE A 75 7.71 -2.75 0.92
C ILE A 75 9.08 -2.22 1.33
N ASN A 76 9.35 -0.94 1.09
CA ASN A 76 10.63 -0.33 1.40
C ASN A 76 10.86 -0.18 2.91
N GLN A 77 9.82 0.12 3.68
CA GLN A 77 9.93 0.27 5.13
C GLN A 77 10.02 -1.06 5.86
N LEU A 78 9.28 -2.06 5.41
CA LEU A 78 9.19 -3.36 6.09
C LEU A 78 10.15 -4.42 5.53
N GLY A 79 10.70 -4.17 4.36
CA GLY A 79 11.58 -5.11 3.67
C GLY A 79 10.85 -6.14 2.84
N ARG A 80 9.58 -6.38 3.13
CA ARG A 80 8.71 -7.31 2.40
C ARG A 80 7.26 -6.99 2.69
N LEU A 81 6.37 -7.45 1.81
CA LEU A 81 4.93 -7.28 1.98
C LEU A 81 4.23 -8.48 1.36
N SER A 82 3.22 -9.00 2.03
CA SER A 82 2.53 -10.23 1.63
C SER A 82 1.04 -10.02 1.45
N THR A 83 0.44 -10.88 0.66
CA THR A 83 -1.01 -10.96 0.50
C THR A 83 -1.42 -12.41 0.29
N ASN A 84 -2.65 -12.73 0.70
CA ASN A 84 -3.32 -13.93 0.21
C ASN A 84 -3.95 -13.54 -1.13
N TYR A 85 -3.23 -13.82 -2.22
CA TYR A 85 -3.54 -13.32 -3.56
C TYR A 85 -4.97 -13.69 -4.00
N HIS A 86 -5.36 -14.95 -3.76
CA HIS A 86 -6.69 -15.43 -4.20
C HIS A 86 -7.85 -14.81 -3.42
N ALA A 87 -7.59 -14.36 -2.19
CA ALA A 87 -8.59 -13.68 -1.38
C ALA A 87 -8.61 -12.17 -1.59
N ALA A 88 -7.66 -11.62 -2.34
CA ALA A 88 -7.57 -10.19 -2.62
C ALA A 88 -8.63 -9.76 -3.64
N SER A 89 -9.06 -8.51 -3.55
CA SER A 89 -9.98 -7.93 -4.54
C SER A 89 -9.33 -7.88 -5.93
N SER A 90 -10.16 -7.77 -6.98
CA SER A 90 -9.64 -7.64 -8.35
C SER A 90 -8.71 -6.45 -8.52
N LEU A 91 -9.03 -5.32 -7.88
CA LEU A 91 -8.18 -4.13 -7.92
C LEU A 91 -6.84 -4.38 -7.22
N ALA A 92 -6.87 -5.03 -6.06
CA ALA A 92 -5.65 -5.38 -5.34
C ALA A 92 -4.81 -6.37 -6.15
N GLN A 93 -5.41 -7.38 -6.75
CA GLN A 93 -4.69 -8.33 -7.59
C GLN A 93 -3.94 -7.65 -8.74
N ARG A 94 -4.54 -6.63 -9.36
CA ARG A 94 -3.88 -5.85 -10.41
C ARG A 94 -2.64 -5.13 -9.90
N VAL A 95 -2.70 -4.59 -8.69
CA VAL A 95 -1.53 -3.94 -8.07
C VAL A 95 -0.43 -4.97 -7.84
N TRP A 96 -0.77 -6.14 -7.28
CA TRP A 96 0.21 -7.20 -7.02
C TRP A 96 0.85 -7.73 -8.30
N ILE A 97 0.09 -7.85 -9.40
CA ILE A 97 0.64 -8.25 -10.70
C ILE A 97 1.71 -7.23 -11.17
N ARG A 98 1.49 -5.95 -10.96
CA ARG A 98 2.49 -4.92 -11.27
C ARG A 98 3.71 -4.99 -10.36
N LEU A 99 3.49 -5.27 -9.07
CA LEU A 99 4.57 -5.37 -8.08
C LEU A 99 5.51 -6.55 -8.39
N ILE A 100 4.97 -7.70 -8.78
CA ILE A 100 5.82 -8.87 -9.09
C ILE A 100 6.66 -8.68 -10.35
N LYS A 101 6.29 -7.75 -11.22
CA LYS A 101 7.10 -7.39 -12.39
C LYS A 101 8.26 -6.47 -12.00
N LYS A 102 8.13 -5.75 -10.91
CA LYS A 102 9.11 -4.74 -10.46
C LYS A 102 10.01 -5.25 -9.35
N TYR A 103 9.52 -6.12 -8.50
CA TYR A 103 10.22 -6.61 -7.30
C TYR A 103 10.41 -8.12 -7.35
N GLU A 104 11.44 -8.62 -6.67
CA GLU A 104 11.56 -10.04 -6.40
C GLU A 104 10.37 -10.50 -5.56
N HIS A 105 9.93 -11.73 -5.79
CA HIS A 105 8.76 -12.27 -5.10
C HIS A 105 8.86 -13.77 -4.91
N THR A 106 8.09 -14.27 -3.93
CA THR A 106 7.85 -15.70 -3.75
C THR A 106 6.35 -15.93 -3.79
N ASP A 107 5.95 -17.06 -4.37
CA ASP A 107 4.56 -17.49 -4.47
C ASP A 107 4.46 -18.87 -3.80
N GLU A 108 3.80 -18.91 -2.65
CA GLU A 108 3.68 -20.17 -1.88
C GLU A 108 2.44 -20.93 -2.36
N PHE A 109 2.68 -21.99 -3.10
CA PHE A 109 1.62 -22.75 -3.75
C PHE A 109 0.54 -23.25 -2.78
N PHE A 110 0.94 -23.85 -1.64
CA PHE A 110 -0.02 -24.46 -0.71
C PHE A 110 -0.81 -23.42 0.11
N THR A 111 -0.21 -22.31 0.43
CA THR A 111 -0.83 -21.28 1.27
C THR A 111 -1.52 -20.20 0.47
N GLY A 112 -1.17 -20.05 -0.79
CA GLY A 112 -1.63 -18.93 -1.63
C GLY A 112 -1.02 -17.59 -1.24
N ILE A 113 0.04 -17.60 -0.43
CA ILE A 113 0.69 -16.37 0.01
C ILE A 113 1.70 -15.90 -1.03
N LEU A 114 1.50 -14.69 -1.52
CA LEU A 114 2.41 -13.98 -2.40
C LEU A 114 3.17 -12.95 -1.57
N THR A 115 4.50 -12.96 -1.64
CA THR A 115 5.34 -12.00 -0.94
C THR A 115 6.26 -11.31 -1.92
N VAL A 116 6.32 -9.98 -1.86
CA VAL A 116 7.28 -9.17 -2.61
C VAL A 116 8.32 -8.62 -1.66
N TYR A 117 9.54 -8.46 -2.14
CA TYR A 117 10.70 -8.10 -1.32
C TYR A 117 11.28 -6.77 -1.79
N LYS A 118 11.76 -5.98 -0.81
CA LYS A 118 12.50 -4.76 -1.09
C LYS A 118 13.70 -5.06 -1.99
N LYS A 119 13.98 -4.16 -2.93
CA LYS A 119 15.16 -4.27 -3.78
C LYS A 119 16.44 -4.20 -2.94
N LYS A 120 17.38 -5.08 -3.23
CA LYS A 120 18.72 -5.01 -2.63
C LYS A 120 19.47 -3.86 -3.26
N ASP A 121 20.13 -3.07 -2.43
CA ASP A 121 20.99 -2.00 -2.85
C ASP A 121 22.32 -2.56 -3.38
#